data_8ab3057d6cd4db274534f48af6a87ab6
#
_entry.id   8ab3057d6cd4db274534f48af6a87ab6
#
_cell.length_a   1.000
_cell.length_b   1.000
_cell.length_c   1.000
_cell.angle_alpha   90.00
_cell.angle_beta   90.00
_cell.angle_gamma   90.00
#
_symmetry.space_group_name_H-M   'P 1'
#
loop_
_entity.id
_entity.type
_entity.pdbx_description
1 polymer ?
#
loop_
_entity_poly.entity_id
_entity_poly.type
_entity_poly.pdbx_seq_one_letter_code
_entity_poly.pdbx_strand_id
1 'polypeptide(L)'
;MAVLLGISLVSCEEDYPKSHIAPYDTELLAIKIVNAGADGKTVVEGTIDEANKTINFPRLDVETNFSALSFEAELSEGAELQTPVMDFSMDEETSDKTLILRIVNNKRYKEYFVKVRKRVPVYGADFEKPTVYNFSGDNIYSDYADAASTRCASYDGEHVLVVSRATQPHLLKVSDLKKGEINPILLDLTGVSGGTFSYNMGALSNGHVYLSSLSGAKAYPLKIYHWETPDSQPETIANINVGSISGAGNRHGDNASYNIDENGNGFIFFGDNAATDFLRIPVSGYKTVDATAIKVLPSKSDATMVTNVYRVGNTDQYLWSGVRIPVTLVNESVGEIYASSIKGEAVAPRIINFNEERYLLVCTAGQGSASTATIALEIYDLSKGATIEEALRKFDEGDNHNPLYQFKLGGSGNGNALAQTDYYIEKDENGKDAKLCVFASRTGSGFVICEFPIKQEEE
;
A
#
# COMPACT_ATOMS: atom_id res chain seq x y z
N MET A 1 -8.23 -108.06 15.06
CA MET A 1 -7.37 -107.57 16.15
C MET A 1 -6.42 -106.53 15.57
N ALA A 2 -6.80 -105.29 15.63
CA ALA A 2 -6.10 -104.17 15.08
C ALA A 2 -5.31 -103.45 16.21
N VAL A 3 -4.01 -103.35 16.11
CA VAL A 3 -3.14 -102.69 17.07
C VAL A 3 -2.98 -101.24 16.61
N LEU A 4 -3.54 -100.27 17.34
CA LEU A 4 -3.25 -98.87 17.11
C LEU A 4 -1.96 -98.49 17.82
N LEU A 5 -0.94 -98.09 17.02
CA LEU A 5 0.28 -97.47 17.51
C LEU A 5 0.00 -95.98 17.69
N GLY A 6 -0.01 -95.52 18.94
CA GLY A 6 -0.06 -94.08 19.26
C GLY A 6 1.35 -93.49 19.11
N ILE A 7 1.48 -92.52 18.23
CA ILE A 7 2.70 -91.67 18.11
C ILE A 7 2.43 -90.44 19.00
N SER A 8 3.14 -90.34 20.13
CA SER A 8 3.22 -89.11 20.92
C SER A 8 4.20 -88.11 20.26
N LEU A 9 3.63 -87.03 19.70
CA LEU A 9 4.43 -85.89 19.29
C LEU A 9 4.82 -85.13 20.55
N VAL A 10 6.09 -85.18 20.93
CA VAL A 10 6.70 -84.29 21.91
C VAL A 10 6.98 -82.99 21.17
N SER A 11 6.18 -81.97 21.44
CA SER A 11 6.44 -80.55 21.06
C SER A 11 7.64 -80.11 21.89
N CYS A 12 8.79 -79.89 21.26
CA CYS A 12 9.83 -79.10 21.83
C CYS A 12 9.32 -77.61 21.78
N GLU A 13 8.87 -77.12 22.88
CA GLU A 13 8.82 -75.67 23.09
C GLU A 13 10.27 -75.18 23.16
N GLU A 14 10.77 -74.64 22.06
CA GLU A 14 11.98 -73.83 22.09
C GLU A 14 11.64 -72.58 22.88
N ASP A 15 12.15 -72.43 24.10
CA ASP A 15 12.17 -71.19 24.88
C ASP A 15 13.08 -70.20 24.12
N TYR A 16 12.54 -69.51 23.14
CA TYR A 16 13.20 -68.33 22.59
C TYR A 16 13.35 -67.35 23.73
N PRO A 17 14.55 -66.84 24.01
CA PRO A 17 14.70 -65.80 25.03
C PRO A 17 13.74 -64.67 24.69
N LYS A 18 12.87 -64.35 25.64
CA LYS A 18 11.97 -63.15 25.49
C LYS A 18 12.85 -62.02 25.00
N SER A 19 12.45 -61.38 23.93
CA SER A 19 13.09 -60.19 23.38
C SER A 19 13.29 -59.20 24.54
N HIS A 20 14.48 -59.16 25.10
CA HIS A 20 14.83 -58.09 26.02
C HIS A 20 14.75 -56.80 25.17
N ILE A 21 14.05 -55.78 25.68
CA ILE A 21 14.12 -54.40 25.20
C ILE A 21 15.62 -54.17 24.92
N ALA A 22 15.93 -53.88 23.69
CA ALA A 22 17.36 -53.79 23.27
C ALA A 22 18.00 -52.68 24.13
N PRO A 23 19.04 -52.98 24.95
CA PRO A 23 19.61 -52.02 25.87
C PRO A 23 20.27 -50.79 25.21
N TYR A 24 20.10 -50.64 23.89
CA TYR A 24 20.68 -49.56 23.08
C TYR A 24 19.65 -49.05 22.05
N ASP A 25 18.50 -48.69 22.56
CA ASP A 25 17.46 -48.08 21.71
C ASP A 25 17.86 -46.69 21.26
N THR A 26 17.44 -46.27 20.05
CA THR A 26 17.78 -44.99 19.41
C THR A 26 16.53 -44.23 19.01
N GLU A 27 15.49 -44.25 19.84
CA GLU A 27 14.26 -43.55 19.57
C GLU A 27 14.41 -42.05 19.78
N LEU A 28 13.82 -41.26 18.88
CA LEU A 28 13.66 -39.82 18.96
C LEU A 28 12.23 -39.52 19.40
N LEU A 29 12.07 -38.97 20.59
CA LEU A 29 10.77 -38.64 21.19
C LEU A 29 10.33 -37.19 20.90
N ALA A 30 11.28 -36.26 20.98
CA ALA A 30 11.08 -34.87 20.60
C ALA A 30 12.40 -34.24 20.15
N ILE A 31 12.32 -33.18 19.37
CA ILE A 31 13.48 -32.41 18.92
C ILE A 31 13.11 -30.94 18.72
N LYS A 32 14.01 -30.04 19.07
CA LYS A 32 13.87 -28.61 18.89
C LYS A 32 15.20 -27.96 18.50
N ILE A 33 15.09 -26.84 17.81
CA ILE A 33 16.19 -25.87 17.62
C ILE A 33 16.08 -24.86 18.74
N VAL A 34 17.18 -24.54 19.44
CA VAL A 34 17.14 -23.71 20.67
C VAL A 34 17.78 -22.33 20.48
N ASN A 35 18.33 -22.04 19.31
CA ASN A 35 19.04 -20.81 19.02
C ASN A 35 18.61 -20.13 17.71
N ALA A 36 17.33 -20.22 17.36
CA ALA A 36 16.78 -19.51 16.22
C ALA A 36 16.55 -18.02 16.53
N GLY A 37 16.23 -17.24 15.47
CA GLY A 37 15.95 -15.80 15.54
C GLY A 37 17.22 -14.94 15.64
N ALA A 38 17.04 -13.63 15.49
CA ALA A 38 18.12 -12.62 15.53
C ALA A 38 18.87 -12.61 16.87
N ASP A 39 18.16 -12.87 17.97
CA ASP A 39 18.73 -12.90 19.32
C ASP A 39 19.40 -14.25 19.68
N GLY A 40 19.25 -15.25 18.82
CA GLY A 40 19.78 -16.61 19.02
C GLY A 40 19.17 -17.32 20.23
N LYS A 41 17.91 -17.02 20.60
CA LYS A 41 17.23 -17.59 21.77
C LYS A 41 15.87 -18.16 21.49
N THR A 42 15.36 -17.98 20.27
CA THR A 42 14.05 -18.50 19.88
C THR A 42 14.11 -20.02 19.82
N VAL A 43 13.19 -20.70 20.49
CA VAL A 43 13.04 -22.14 20.46
C VAL A 43 12.00 -22.52 19.43
N VAL A 44 12.35 -23.48 18.54
CA VAL A 44 11.46 -23.94 17.47
C VAL A 44 11.37 -25.47 17.53
N GLU A 45 10.17 -26.00 17.67
CA GLU A 45 9.94 -27.46 17.76
C GLU A 45 9.89 -28.09 16.36
N GLY A 46 10.45 -29.28 16.24
CA GLY A 46 10.43 -30.08 15.02
C GLY A 46 9.33 -31.14 15.04
N THR A 47 8.71 -31.34 13.88
CA THR A 47 7.75 -32.44 13.67
C THR A 47 8.48 -33.66 13.14
N ILE A 48 8.36 -34.79 13.84
CA ILE A 48 9.02 -36.06 13.50
C ILE A 48 8.05 -36.92 12.69
N ASP A 49 8.46 -37.34 11.50
CA ASP A 49 7.81 -38.41 10.74
C ASP A 49 8.67 -39.69 10.82
N GLU A 50 8.28 -40.54 11.73
CA GLU A 50 9.03 -41.77 11.96
C GLU A 50 8.96 -42.77 10.78
N ALA A 51 7.86 -42.73 10.01
CA ALA A 51 7.70 -43.62 8.86
C ALA A 51 8.68 -43.27 7.73
N ASN A 52 8.87 -41.98 7.45
CA ASN A 52 9.74 -41.48 6.41
C ASN A 52 11.14 -41.10 6.92
N LYS A 53 11.37 -41.17 8.23
CA LYS A 53 12.62 -40.76 8.87
C LYS A 53 12.95 -39.29 8.58
N THR A 54 11.96 -38.41 8.59
CA THR A 54 12.12 -36.97 8.35
C THR A 54 11.76 -36.15 9.60
N ILE A 55 12.46 -35.03 9.75
CA ILE A 55 12.18 -34.02 10.76
C ILE A 55 11.99 -32.70 10.04
N ASN A 56 10.83 -32.10 10.20
CA ASN A 56 10.48 -30.83 9.59
C ASN A 56 10.36 -29.75 10.67
N PHE A 57 11.01 -28.62 10.45
CA PHE A 57 10.87 -27.42 11.27
C PHE A 57 10.03 -26.37 10.52
N PRO A 58 9.25 -25.54 11.24
CA PRO A 58 8.71 -24.30 10.68
C PRO A 58 9.82 -23.46 10.04
N ARG A 59 9.47 -22.52 9.16
CA ARG A 59 10.46 -21.62 8.56
C ARG A 59 11.09 -20.75 9.64
N LEU A 60 12.42 -20.72 9.67
CA LEU A 60 13.20 -19.91 10.60
C LEU A 60 13.39 -18.49 10.04
N ASP A 61 13.50 -17.53 10.94
CA ASP A 61 13.79 -16.14 10.60
C ASP A 61 15.10 -16.01 9.81
N VAL A 62 15.15 -15.10 8.84
CA VAL A 62 16.32 -14.86 7.99
C VAL A 62 17.56 -14.43 8.78
N GLU A 63 17.37 -13.79 9.93
CA GLU A 63 18.44 -13.34 10.83
C GLU A 63 18.96 -14.47 11.74
N THR A 64 18.42 -15.70 11.64
CA THR A 64 18.91 -16.86 12.36
C THR A 64 20.34 -17.22 11.90
N ASN A 65 21.22 -17.54 12.85
CA ASN A 65 22.54 -18.03 12.52
C ASN A 65 22.50 -19.49 12.02
N PHE A 66 22.26 -19.66 10.73
CA PHE A 66 22.18 -20.98 10.09
C PHE A 66 23.48 -21.75 10.06
N SER A 67 24.66 -21.10 10.25
CA SER A 67 25.95 -21.81 10.25
C SER A 67 26.19 -22.65 11.51
N ALA A 68 25.39 -22.48 12.55
CA ALA A 68 25.56 -23.15 13.84
C ALA A 68 24.22 -23.37 14.56
N LEU A 69 23.25 -24.06 13.90
CA LEU A 69 21.98 -24.38 14.55
C LEU A 69 22.17 -25.44 15.62
N SER A 70 21.71 -25.16 16.83
CA SER A 70 21.80 -26.01 18.00
C SER A 70 20.49 -26.78 18.21
N PHE A 71 20.61 -28.11 18.29
CA PHE A 71 19.48 -29.02 18.50
C PHE A 71 19.51 -29.59 19.90
N GLU A 72 18.36 -29.61 20.53
CA GLU A 72 18.07 -30.40 21.73
C GLU A 72 17.03 -31.46 21.40
N ALA A 73 17.18 -32.66 21.95
CA ALA A 73 16.28 -33.76 21.68
C ALA A 73 15.95 -34.55 22.95
N GLU A 74 14.73 -35.05 23.03
CA GLU A 74 14.36 -36.11 23.97
C GLU A 74 14.57 -37.46 23.30
N LEU A 75 15.38 -38.30 23.90
CA LEU A 75 15.85 -39.55 23.33
C LEU A 75 15.59 -40.71 24.29
N SER A 76 15.63 -41.94 23.78
CA SER A 76 15.67 -43.17 24.61
C SER A 76 16.91 -43.17 25.53
N GLU A 77 16.84 -43.92 26.60
CA GLU A 77 17.87 -43.97 27.66
C GLU A 77 19.24 -44.37 27.08
N GLY A 78 20.25 -43.52 27.35
CA GLY A 78 21.63 -43.74 26.92
C GLY A 78 21.89 -43.35 25.44
N ALA A 79 20.88 -42.84 24.73
CA ALA A 79 21.06 -42.31 23.36
C ALA A 79 21.49 -40.84 23.39
N GLU A 80 22.23 -40.41 22.37
CA GLU A 80 22.70 -39.05 22.21
C GLU A 80 22.67 -38.61 20.74
N LEU A 81 22.57 -37.28 20.50
CA LEU A 81 22.79 -36.70 19.17
C LEU A 81 24.30 -36.73 18.84
N GLN A 82 24.66 -37.34 17.74
CA GLN A 82 26.07 -37.41 17.33
C GLN A 82 26.62 -35.99 17.04
N THR A 83 25.81 -35.12 16.48
CA THR A 83 26.17 -33.73 16.11
C THR A 83 25.05 -32.81 16.55
N PRO A 84 25.07 -32.28 17.79
CA PRO A 84 24.02 -31.42 18.29
C PRO A 84 24.04 -30.01 17.70
N VAL A 85 25.15 -29.59 17.04
CA VAL A 85 25.25 -28.32 16.33
C VAL A 85 25.59 -28.62 14.87
N MET A 86 24.79 -28.06 13.94
CA MET A 86 24.90 -28.36 12.52
C MET A 86 24.91 -27.10 11.67
N ASP A 87 25.63 -27.14 10.54
CA ASP A 87 25.72 -26.03 9.57
C ASP A 87 24.65 -26.15 8.48
N PHE A 88 23.62 -25.35 8.59
CA PHE A 88 22.55 -25.18 7.60
C PHE A 88 22.73 -23.90 6.77
N SER A 89 23.94 -23.36 6.66
CA SER A 89 24.19 -22.17 5.81
C SER A 89 23.61 -22.40 4.41
N MET A 90 22.90 -21.37 3.91
CA MET A 90 22.25 -21.32 2.62
C MET A 90 22.69 -20.04 1.91
N ASP A 91 22.82 -20.05 0.60
CA ASP A 91 23.03 -18.87 -0.23
C ASP A 91 21.73 -18.04 -0.37
N GLU A 92 21.80 -16.95 -1.15
CA GLU A 92 20.64 -16.06 -1.34
C GLU A 92 19.52 -16.72 -2.14
N GLU A 93 19.87 -17.66 -3.04
CA GLU A 93 18.91 -18.33 -3.92
C GLU A 93 18.25 -19.55 -3.26
N THR A 94 18.85 -20.07 -2.19
CA THR A 94 18.39 -21.29 -1.51
C THR A 94 17.56 -20.96 -0.28
N SER A 95 16.33 -21.47 -0.22
CA SER A 95 15.42 -21.25 0.91
C SER A 95 15.30 -22.46 1.85
N ASP A 96 15.86 -23.61 1.49
CA ASP A 96 15.85 -24.81 2.33
C ASP A 96 17.12 -25.64 2.19
N LYS A 97 17.44 -26.40 3.23
CA LYS A 97 18.55 -27.35 3.26
C LYS A 97 18.18 -28.58 4.08
N THR A 98 18.56 -29.74 3.58
CA THR A 98 18.33 -31.00 4.27
C THR A 98 19.67 -31.64 4.62
N LEU A 99 19.86 -32.01 5.89
CA LEU A 99 21.05 -32.72 6.38
C LEU A 99 20.62 -33.97 7.14
N ILE A 100 21.59 -34.88 7.35
CA ILE A 100 21.36 -36.09 8.13
C ILE A 100 21.72 -35.83 9.59
N LEU A 101 20.75 -36.02 10.48
CA LEU A 101 20.92 -36.04 11.92
C LEU A 101 21.05 -37.52 12.36
N ARG A 102 22.06 -37.82 13.12
CA ARG A 102 22.28 -39.18 13.61
C ARG A 102 22.16 -39.24 15.11
N ILE A 103 21.32 -40.19 15.58
CA ILE A 103 21.19 -40.57 16.98
C ILE A 103 22.02 -41.81 17.18
N VAL A 104 22.86 -41.82 18.19
CA VAL A 104 23.72 -42.93 18.52
C VAL A 104 23.45 -43.45 19.92
N ASN A 105 23.52 -44.78 20.10
CA ASN A 105 23.48 -45.44 21.39
C ASN A 105 24.44 -46.65 21.34
N ASN A 106 25.61 -46.48 21.91
CA ASN A 106 26.72 -47.42 21.83
C ASN A 106 27.11 -47.78 20.35
N LYS A 107 26.84 -48.98 19.89
CA LYS A 107 27.16 -49.42 18.50
C LYS A 107 25.97 -49.27 17.53
N ARG A 108 24.81 -48.83 18.00
CA ARG A 108 23.62 -48.62 17.18
C ARG A 108 23.50 -47.19 16.79
N TYR A 109 22.89 -46.93 15.65
CA TYR A 109 22.51 -45.57 15.24
C TYR A 109 21.20 -45.61 14.45
N LYS A 110 20.52 -44.44 14.43
CA LYS A 110 19.36 -44.13 13.59
C LYS A 110 19.57 -42.79 12.96
N GLU A 111 19.17 -42.64 11.71
CA GLU A 111 19.34 -41.43 10.92
C GLU A 111 17.99 -40.82 10.56
N TYR A 112 17.92 -39.52 10.57
CA TYR A 112 16.79 -38.75 10.12
C TYR A 112 17.25 -37.68 9.14
N PHE A 113 16.42 -37.39 8.12
CA PHE A 113 16.62 -36.28 7.23
C PHE A 113 15.98 -35.04 7.87
N VAL A 114 16.81 -34.11 8.32
CA VAL A 114 16.35 -32.85 8.94
C VAL A 114 16.26 -31.81 7.86
N LYS A 115 15.06 -31.30 7.61
CA LYS A 115 14.81 -30.22 6.69
C LYS A 115 14.62 -28.90 7.47
N VAL A 116 15.53 -27.95 7.24
CA VAL A 116 15.47 -26.59 7.75
C VAL A 116 15.18 -25.63 6.59
N ARG A 117 14.24 -24.71 6.80
CA ARG A 117 13.83 -23.70 5.81
C ARG A 117 14.05 -22.32 6.40
N LYS A 118 14.59 -21.36 5.62
CA LYS A 118 14.59 -19.95 5.97
C LYS A 118 13.34 -19.27 5.42
N ARG A 119 12.86 -18.25 6.11
CA ARG A 119 11.84 -17.37 5.55
C ARG A 119 12.40 -16.67 4.33
N VAL A 120 11.62 -16.60 3.26
CA VAL A 120 11.92 -15.75 2.11
C VAL A 120 11.18 -14.43 2.38
N PRO A 121 11.86 -13.27 2.42
CA PRO A 121 11.18 -12.00 2.57
C PRO A 121 10.14 -11.84 1.45
N VAL A 122 8.91 -11.59 1.83
CA VAL A 122 7.83 -11.29 0.89
C VAL A 122 7.52 -9.82 1.02
N TYR A 123 7.65 -9.11 -0.09
CA TYR A 123 7.50 -7.67 -0.16
C TYR A 123 6.12 -7.27 -0.68
N GLY A 124 5.74 -6.02 -0.41
CA GLY A 124 4.57 -5.39 -0.98
C GLY A 124 3.26 -5.72 -0.28
N ALA A 125 2.18 -5.26 -0.93
CA ALA A 125 0.81 -5.43 -0.51
C ALA A 125 0.18 -6.68 -1.11
N ASP A 126 -0.71 -7.34 -0.35
CA ASP A 126 -1.51 -8.48 -0.84
C ASP A 126 -2.78 -7.96 -1.55
N PHE A 127 -2.67 -7.74 -2.86
CA PHE A 127 -3.78 -7.25 -3.68
C PHE A 127 -4.86 -8.30 -3.93
N GLU A 128 -4.65 -9.56 -3.53
CA GLU A 128 -5.65 -10.62 -3.63
C GLU A 128 -6.59 -10.65 -2.42
N LYS A 129 -6.23 -9.94 -1.32
CA LYS A 129 -7.00 -9.86 -0.08
C LYS A 129 -7.44 -8.44 0.28
N PRO A 130 -8.14 -7.71 -0.62
CA PRO A 130 -8.61 -6.37 -0.34
C PRO A 130 -9.76 -6.37 0.67
N THR A 131 -9.76 -5.40 1.57
CA THR A 131 -10.97 -4.97 2.28
C THR A 131 -11.46 -3.68 1.64
N VAL A 132 -12.71 -3.67 1.16
CA VAL A 132 -13.25 -2.57 0.37
C VAL A 132 -14.42 -1.89 1.09
N TYR A 133 -14.33 -0.59 1.27
CA TYR A 133 -15.40 0.27 1.76
C TYR A 133 -15.88 1.14 0.60
N ASN A 134 -17.01 0.74 0.02
CA ASN A 134 -17.51 1.32 -1.22
C ASN A 134 -18.65 2.33 -0.97
N PHE A 135 -18.40 3.58 -1.32
CA PHE A 135 -19.35 4.69 -1.33
C PHE A 135 -19.52 5.26 -2.74
N SER A 136 -19.54 4.38 -3.75
CA SER A 136 -19.62 4.73 -5.17
C SER A 136 -20.68 3.90 -5.90
N GLY A 137 -21.02 4.28 -7.11
CA GLY A 137 -22.01 3.58 -7.93
C GLY A 137 -23.37 3.50 -7.25
N ASP A 138 -23.88 2.30 -7.03
CA ASP A 138 -25.17 2.06 -6.38
C ASP A 138 -25.15 2.37 -4.86
N ASN A 139 -23.97 2.47 -4.26
CA ASN A 139 -23.75 2.81 -2.85
C ASN A 139 -23.29 4.26 -2.66
N ILE A 140 -23.46 5.11 -3.67
CA ILE A 140 -22.91 6.46 -3.65
C ILE A 140 -23.42 7.27 -2.45
N TYR A 141 -22.48 7.92 -1.77
CA TYR A 141 -22.83 8.88 -0.73
C TYR A 141 -23.63 10.04 -1.33
N SER A 142 -24.83 10.36 -0.77
CA SER A 142 -25.80 11.28 -1.36
C SER A 142 -25.23 12.65 -1.65
N ASP A 143 -24.41 13.18 -0.74
CA ASP A 143 -23.80 14.51 -0.89
C ASP A 143 -22.66 14.53 -1.91
N TYR A 144 -22.27 13.36 -2.43
CA TYR A 144 -21.31 13.19 -3.51
C TYR A 144 -21.93 12.74 -4.84
N ALA A 145 -23.25 12.61 -4.91
CA ALA A 145 -23.96 12.08 -6.08
C ALA A 145 -24.17 13.13 -7.18
N ASP A 146 -24.32 14.42 -6.84
CA ASP A 146 -24.58 15.46 -7.83
C ASP A 146 -23.29 15.86 -8.57
N ALA A 147 -23.14 15.38 -9.79
CA ALA A 147 -22.02 15.65 -10.65
C ALA A 147 -21.79 17.14 -10.97
N ALA A 148 -22.82 17.99 -10.88
CA ALA A 148 -22.69 19.42 -11.11
C ALA A 148 -22.14 20.16 -9.90
N SER A 149 -22.42 19.68 -8.70
CA SER A 149 -22.11 20.36 -7.43
C SER A 149 -20.89 19.77 -6.73
N THR A 150 -20.67 18.47 -6.78
CA THR A 150 -19.52 17.80 -6.14
C THR A 150 -18.22 18.19 -6.82
N ARG A 151 -17.19 18.49 -6.04
CA ARG A 151 -15.93 19.02 -6.56
C ARG A 151 -14.74 18.13 -6.26
N CYS A 152 -14.53 17.79 -4.99
CA CYS A 152 -13.44 16.89 -4.62
C CYS A 152 -13.74 16.13 -3.33
N ALA A 153 -12.98 15.10 -3.09
CA ALA A 153 -12.81 14.51 -1.78
C ALA A 153 -11.32 14.21 -1.58
N SER A 154 -10.86 14.21 -0.32
CA SER A 154 -9.49 13.90 0.07
C SER A 154 -9.50 13.00 1.29
N TYR A 155 -8.43 12.24 1.49
CA TYR A 155 -8.33 11.20 2.51
C TYR A 155 -6.96 11.26 3.18
N ASP A 156 -6.93 11.11 4.52
CA ASP A 156 -5.70 11.12 5.32
C ASP A 156 -5.50 9.89 6.21
N GLY A 157 -6.38 8.89 6.08
CA GLY A 157 -6.40 7.70 6.93
C GLY A 157 -7.40 7.79 8.08
N GLU A 158 -7.68 8.98 8.60
CA GLU A 158 -8.63 9.21 9.68
C GLU A 158 -9.95 9.79 9.19
N HIS A 159 -9.89 10.68 8.19
CA HIS A 159 -11.04 11.38 7.64
C HIS A 159 -11.11 11.30 6.11
N VAL A 160 -12.33 11.46 5.61
CA VAL A 160 -12.60 11.81 4.22
C VAL A 160 -13.21 13.23 4.21
N LEU A 161 -12.51 14.17 3.59
CA LEU A 161 -13.04 15.50 3.29
C LEU A 161 -13.97 15.43 2.07
N VAL A 162 -15.15 15.97 2.16
CA VAL A 162 -16.10 16.11 1.05
C VAL A 162 -16.34 17.59 0.76
N VAL A 163 -16.08 18.00 -0.48
CA VAL A 163 -16.31 19.35 -0.95
C VAL A 163 -17.38 19.34 -2.05
N SER A 164 -18.54 19.90 -1.73
CA SER A 164 -19.67 20.06 -2.64
C SER A 164 -20.17 21.48 -2.62
N ARG A 165 -20.64 22.00 -3.76
CA ARG A 165 -21.29 23.32 -3.85
C ARG A 165 -22.74 23.28 -3.38
N ALA A 166 -23.34 22.08 -3.29
CA ALA A 166 -24.73 21.88 -2.86
C ALA A 166 -24.85 21.77 -1.34
N THR A 167 -23.81 21.29 -0.68
CA THR A 167 -23.78 21.05 0.77
C THR A 167 -22.53 21.69 1.37
N GLN A 168 -22.58 21.98 2.67
CA GLN A 168 -21.44 22.51 3.40
C GLN A 168 -20.28 21.50 3.36
N PRO A 169 -19.03 21.93 3.09
CA PRO A 169 -17.87 21.08 3.21
C PRO A 169 -17.80 20.44 4.59
N HIS A 170 -17.51 19.15 4.62
CA HIS A 170 -17.54 18.36 5.85
C HIS A 170 -16.55 17.20 5.80
N LEU A 171 -16.30 16.66 6.97
CA LEU A 171 -15.47 15.45 7.16
C LEU A 171 -16.37 14.27 7.51
N LEU A 172 -15.97 13.09 7.04
CA LEU A 172 -16.51 11.80 7.45
C LEU A 172 -15.41 11.02 8.15
N LYS A 173 -15.67 10.51 9.36
CA LYS A 173 -14.69 9.68 10.06
C LYS A 173 -14.58 8.31 9.37
N VAL A 174 -13.37 7.92 9.05
CA VAL A 174 -13.08 6.61 8.44
C VAL A 174 -13.53 5.46 9.35
N SER A 175 -13.37 5.59 10.66
CA SER A 175 -13.83 4.60 11.64
C SER A 175 -15.36 4.37 11.61
N ASP A 176 -16.15 5.39 11.28
CA ASP A 176 -17.60 5.29 11.14
C ASP A 176 -17.96 4.72 9.77
N LEU A 177 -17.30 5.18 8.70
CA LEU A 177 -17.46 4.64 7.35
C LEU A 177 -17.21 3.13 7.30
N LYS A 178 -16.20 2.64 8.03
CA LYS A 178 -15.90 1.20 8.15
C LYS A 178 -17.02 0.40 8.80
N LYS A 179 -17.90 1.04 9.59
CA LYS A 179 -19.09 0.44 10.18
C LYS A 179 -20.35 0.62 9.33
N GLY A 180 -20.25 1.35 8.21
CA GLY A 180 -21.38 1.75 7.38
C GLY A 180 -22.17 2.93 7.95
N GLU A 181 -21.60 3.68 8.89
CA GLU A 181 -22.18 4.86 9.52
C GLU A 181 -21.70 6.12 8.81
N ILE A 182 -22.62 7.07 8.57
CA ILE A 182 -22.33 8.35 7.93
C ILE A 182 -22.72 9.48 8.87
N ASN A 183 -21.73 10.08 9.52
CA ASN A 183 -21.90 11.16 10.50
C ASN A 183 -21.08 12.38 10.07
N PRO A 184 -21.63 13.32 9.25
CA PRO A 184 -20.90 14.47 8.76
C PRO A 184 -20.47 15.42 9.89
N ILE A 185 -19.19 15.79 9.91
CA ILE A 185 -18.61 16.83 10.75
C ILE A 185 -18.47 18.09 9.89
N LEU A 186 -19.35 19.06 10.07
CA LEU A 186 -19.37 20.27 9.26
C LEU A 186 -18.17 21.16 9.61
N LEU A 187 -17.44 21.66 8.60
CA LEU A 187 -16.39 22.64 8.81
C LEU A 187 -16.99 24.01 9.17
N ASP A 188 -16.37 24.73 10.11
CA ASP A 188 -16.71 26.15 10.32
C ASP A 188 -16.33 26.95 9.06
N LEU A 189 -17.27 27.68 8.49
CA LEU A 189 -17.08 28.53 7.32
C LEU A 189 -17.06 30.04 7.66
N THR A 190 -16.81 30.39 8.90
CA THR A 190 -16.71 31.81 9.33
C THR A 190 -15.60 32.51 8.55
N GLY A 191 -15.93 33.53 7.78
CA GLY A 191 -14.96 34.24 6.92
C GLY A 191 -14.68 33.62 5.58
N VAL A 192 -15.18 32.43 5.27
CA VAL A 192 -15.05 31.80 3.95
C VAL A 192 -15.96 32.50 2.96
N SER A 193 -15.38 33.31 2.07
CA SER A 193 -16.14 34.13 1.12
C SER A 193 -15.29 34.55 -0.08
N GLY A 194 -15.93 34.92 -1.19
CA GLY A 194 -15.27 35.39 -2.41
C GLY A 194 -14.99 34.27 -3.43
N GLY A 195 -14.33 34.63 -4.53
CA GLY A 195 -14.24 33.78 -5.71
C GLY A 195 -15.57 33.73 -6.49
N THR A 196 -15.59 32.98 -7.59
CA THR A 196 -16.84 32.63 -8.30
C THR A 196 -17.67 31.65 -7.45
N PHE A 197 -16.99 30.74 -6.77
CA PHE A 197 -17.49 29.95 -5.65
C PHE A 197 -16.51 30.05 -4.50
N SER A 198 -17.01 30.27 -3.30
CA SER A 198 -16.18 30.52 -2.12
C SER A 198 -15.29 29.32 -1.75
N TYR A 199 -15.74 28.13 -2.05
CA TYR A 199 -14.95 26.89 -1.97
C TYR A 199 -15.26 26.00 -3.19
N ASN A 200 -14.27 25.31 -3.69
CA ASN A 200 -14.37 24.46 -4.87
C ASN A 200 -13.46 23.23 -4.81
N MET A 201 -12.24 23.38 -4.32
CA MET A 201 -11.28 22.31 -4.13
C MET A 201 -10.82 22.30 -2.68
N GLY A 202 -10.31 21.16 -2.24
CA GLY A 202 -9.75 21.00 -0.91
C GLY A 202 -8.86 19.79 -0.80
N ALA A 203 -8.14 19.71 0.32
CA ALA A 203 -7.29 18.56 0.67
C ALA A 203 -7.17 18.44 2.19
N LEU A 204 -6.88 17.23 2.63
CA LEU A 204 -6.34 16.91 3.95
C LEU A 204 -4.83 16.74 3.85
N SER A 205 -4.10 17.27 4.80
CA SER A 205 -2.66 17.11 4.89
C SER A 205 -2.20 17.18 6.33
N ASN A 206 -1.68 16.09 6.87
CA ASN A 206 -1.11 16.00 8.22
C ASN A 206 -2.05 16.53 9.33
N GLY A 207 -3.35 16.22 9.25
CA GLY A 207 -4.38 16.69 10.19
C GLY A 207 -4.92 18.08 9.93
N HIS A 208 -4.34 18.84 8.98
CA HIS A 208 -4.83 20.13 8.53
C HIS A 208 -5.84 20.00 7.39
N VAL A 209 -6.79 20.94 7.33
CA VAL A 209 -7.78 21.01 6.25
C VAL A 209 -7.53 22.23 5.38
N TYR A 210 -7.57 22.06 4.08
CA TYR A 210 -7.47 23.14 3.11
C TYR A 210 -8.71 23.18 2.23
N LEU A 211 -9.21 24.38 1.97
CA LEU A 211 -10.17 24.65 0.90
C LEU A 211 -9.66 25.78 0.02
N SER A 212 -10.01 25.76 -1.26
CA SER A 212 -9.75 26.87 -2.16
C SER A 212 -10.99 27.27 -2.94
N SER A 213 -11.09 28.57 -3.23
CA SER A 213 -12.15 29.13 -4.05
C SER A 213 -11.93 28.82 -5.54
N LEU A 214 -12.96 29.02 -6.35
CA LEU A 214 -12.86 29.13 -7.80
C LEU A 214 -12.67 30.61 -8.17
N SER A 215 -11.56 30.94 -8.82
CA SER A 215 -11.28 32.29 -9.28
C SER A 215 -11.93 32.58 -10.63
N GLY A 216 -11.99 33.86 -10.98
CA GLY A 216 -12.35 34.34 -12.31
C GLY A 216 -12.13 35.83 -12.40
N ALA A 217 -11.13 36.32 -13.12
CA ALA A 217 -10.77 37.72 -13.26
C ALA A 217 -10.54 38.46 -11.90
N LYS A 218 -10.38 39.80 -11.93
CA LYS A 218 -10.09 40.59 -10.73
C LYS A 218 -11.22 40.57 -9.69
N ALA A 219 -12.47 40.44 -10.14
CA ALA A 219 -13.64 40.47 -9.25
C ALA A 219 -13.78 39.19 -8.42
N TYR A 220 -13.11 38.12 -8.82
CA TYR A 220 -13.25 36.79 -8.23
C TYR A 220 -11.87 36.22 -7.88
N PRO A 221 -11.28 36.57 -6.75
CA PRO A 221 -9.94 36.16 -6.37
C PRO A 221 -9.86 34.67 -6.11
N LEU A 222 -8.67 34.10 -6.33
CA LEU A 222 -8.31 32.78 -5.83
C LEU A 222 -7.94 32.93 -4.36
N LYS A 223 -8.73 32.31 -3.49
CA LYS A 223 -8.46 32.27 -2.05
C LYS A 223 -8.13 30.85 -1.63
N ILE A 224 -7.26 30.74 -0.63
CA ILE A 224 -6.94 29.50 0.04
C ILE A 224 -7.25 29.72 1.52
N TYR A 225 -8.00 28.78 2.07
CA TYR A 225 -8.38 28.75 3.49
C TYR A 225 -7.72 27.53 4.13
N HIS A 226 -7.36 27.68 5.38
CA HIS A 226 -6.67 26.66 6.17
C HIS A 226 -7.32 26.53 7.55
N TRP A 227 -7.61 25.31 7.95
CA TRP A 227 -8.01 24.91 9.30
C TRP A 227 -6.84 24.15 9.93
N GLU A 228 -6.41 24.57 11.11
CA GLU A 228 -5.32 23.93 11.84
C GLU A 228 -5.73 22.54 12.34
N THR A 229 -7.01 22.39 12.71
CA THR A 229 -7.67 21.12 13.02
C THR A 229 -9.09 21.15 12.44
N PRO A 230 -9.75 20.00 12.28
CA PRO A 230 -11.15 19.93 11.82
C PRO A 230 -12.12 20.83 12.59
N ASP A 231 -11.87 21.06 13.88
CA ASP A 231 -12.74 21.85 14.78
C ASP A 231 -12.33 23.33 14.88
N SER A 232 -11.24 23.74 14.23
CA SER A 232 -10.77 25.13 14.28
C SER A 232 -11.55 26.03 13.34
N GLN A 233 -11.43 27.35 13.54
CA GLN A 233 -11.89 28.34 12.57
C GLN A 233 -10.90 28.48 11.41
N PRO A 234 -11.38 28.78 10.19
CA PRO A 234 -10.51 28.95 9.05
C PRO A 234 -9.71 30.24 9.09
N GLU A 235 -8.46 30.17 8.64
CA GLU A 235 -7.66 31.33 8.27
C GLU A 235 -7.64 31.48 6.74
N THR A 236 -7.79 32.69 6.21
CA THR A 236 -7.50 32.96 4.79
C THR A 236 -6.00 33.15 4.63
N ILE A 237 -5.31 32.10 4.16
CA ILE A 237 -3.85 32.09 3.99
C ILE A 237 -3.40 32.69 2.65
N ALA A 238 -4.29 32.78 1.67
CA ALA A 238 -4.04 33.43 0.38
C ALA A 238 -5.30 34.14 -0.14
N ASN A 239 -5.10 35.31 -0.76
CA ASN A 239 -6.13 36.05 -1.46
C ASN A 239 -5.51 36.69 -2.71
N ILE A 240 -5.58 35.96 -3.82
CA ILE A 240 -4.78 36.22 -5.01
C ILE A 240 -5.68 36.80 -6.12
N ASN A 241 -5.36 38.01 -6.58
CA ASN A 241 -5.93 38.54 -7.82
C ASN A 241 -5.20 37.93 -9.02
N VAL A 242 -5.71 36.82 -9.51
CA VAL A 242 -5.10 36.10 -10.65
C VAL A 242 -4.93 36.99 -11.88
N GLY A 243 -5.87 37.88 -12.15
CA GLY A 243 -5.79 38.81 -13.29
C GLY A 243 -4.68 39.86 -13.18
N SER A 244 -3.98 39.95 -12.04
CA SER A 244 -2.81 40.85 -11.88
C SER A 244 -1.48 40.11 -12.07
N ILE A 245 -1.50 38.79 -12.20
CA ILE A 245 -0.29 37.97 -12.39
C ILE A 245 -0.03 37.89 -13.90
N SER A 246 1.14 38.40 -14.32
CA SER A 246 1.52 38.38 -15.72
C SER A 246 1.70 36.95 -16.22
N GLY A 247 1.06 36.63 -17.35
CA GLY A 247 1.10 35.30 -17.98
C GLY A 247 0.13 34.28 -17.40
N ALA A 248 -0.56 34.59 -16.30
CA ALA A 248 -1.57 33.69 -15.75
C ALA A 248 -2.86 33.72 -16.59
N GLY A 249 -3.50 32.57 -16.74
CA GLY A 249 -4.85 32.44 -17.28
C GLY A 249 -5.90 33.11 -16.37
N ASN A 250 -7.15 33.07 -16.81
CA ASN A 250 -8.20 33.85 -16.16
C ASN A 250 -8.88 33.12 -14.99
N ARG A 251 -8.84 31.78 -14.95
CA ARG A 251 -9.65 31.02 -14.04
C ARG A 251 -8.90 29.81 -13.49
N HIS A 252 -8.63 29.84 -12.21
CA HIS A 252 -7.98 28.78 -11.46
C HIS A 252 -8.87 28.29 -10.31
N GLY A 253 -8.66 27.05 -9.88
CA GLY A 253 -9.42 26.44 -8.78
C GLY A 253 -10.52 25.47 -9.25
N ASP A 254 -10.64 25.18 -10.54
CA ASP A 254 -11.43 24.04 -11.03
C ASP A 254 -10.76 22.72 -10.65
N ASN A 255 -9.44 22.72 -10.56
CA ASN A 255 -8.62 21.61 -10.04
C ASN A 255 -7.45 22.18 -9.24
N ALA A 256 -6.99 21.44 -8.23
CA ALA A 256 -5.85 21.79 -7.40
C ALA A 256 -5.12 20.54 -6.93
N SER A 257 -3.80 20.63 -6.81
CA SER A 257 -2.96 19.58 -6.24
C SER A 257 -2.18 20.14 -5.06
N TYR A 258 -2.44 19.63 -3.89
CA TYR A 258 -1.80 20.05 -2.65
C TYR A 258 -0.61 19.12 -2.36
N ASN A 259 0.58 19.69 -2.24
CA ASN A 259 1.83 18.98 -1.97
C ASN A 259 2.51 19.61 -0.76
N ILE A 260 1.99 19.33 0.42
CA ILE A 260 2.47 19.88 1.69
C ILE A 260 3.03 18.73 2.50
N ASP A 261 4.31 18.80 2.87
CA ASP A 261 5.01 17.77 3.61
C ASP A 261 4.65 17.81 5.12
N GLU A 262 5.20 16.88 5.88
CA GLU A 262 5.00 16.76 7.34
C GLU A 262 5.50 17.97 8.15
N ASN A 263 6.33 18.83 7.55
CA ASN A 263 6.80 20.08 8.14
C ASN A 263 5.97 21.30 7.70
N GLY A 264 4.90 21.08 6.92
CA GLY A 264 4.04 22.11 6.39
C GLY A 264 4.61 22.87 5.19
N ASN A 265 5.66 22.32 4.52
CA ASN A 265 6.32 22.99 3.41
C ASN A 265 5.97 22.33 2.07
N GLY A 266 5.85 23.15 1.04
CA GLY A 266 5.62 22.62 -0.31
C GLY A 266 4.92 23.60 -1.24
N PHE A 267 4.16 23.04 -2.18
CA PHE A 267 3.50 23.80 -3.22
C PHE A 267 2.05 23.34 -3.42
N ILE A 268 1.19 24.30 -3.72
CA ILE A 268 -0.16 24.05 -4.25
C ILE A 268 -0.14 24.45 -5.73
N PHE A 269 -0.53 23.52 -6.61
CA PHE A 269 -0.65 23.77 -8.04
C PHE A 269 -2.13 23.92 -8.42
N PHE A 270 -2.43 24.98 -9.18
CA PHE A 270 -3.75 25.23 -9.74
C PHE A 270 -3.66 25.30 -11.25
N GLY A 271 -4.28 24.38 -11.97
CA GLY A 271 -4.39 24.44 -13.41
C GLY A 271 -5.41 25.49 -13.84
N ASP A 272 -5.12 26.21 -14.95
CA ASP A 272 -6.09 27.11 -15.57
C ASP A 272 -7.21 26.33 -16.28
N ASN A 273 -8.41 26.85 -16.27
CA ASN A 273 -9.57 26.25 -16.94
C ASN A 273 -9.38 26.08 -18.46
N ALA A 274 -8.63 26.97 -19.09
CA ALA A 274 -8.27 26.89 -20.51
C ALA A 274 -7.03 26.02 -20.76
N ALA A 275 -6.45 25.43 -19.72
CA ALA A 275 -5.27 24.59 -19.74
C ALA A 275 -4.01 25.26 -20.33
N THR A 276 -3.89 26.59 -20.17
CA THR A 276 -2.76 27.35 -20.68
C THR A 276 -1.56 27.38 -19.76
N ASP A 277 -1.81 27.32 -18.45
CA ASP A 277 -0.81 27.44 -17.42
C ASP A 277 -1.17 26.73 -16.11
N PHE A 278 -0.17 26.67 -15.21
CA PHE A 278 -0.33 26.36 -13.79
C PHE A 278 0.12 27.55 -12.96
N LEU A 279 -0.63 27.85 -11.89
CA LEU A 279 -0.09 28.61 -10.78
C LEU A 279 0.57 27.64 -9.78
N ARG A 280 1.84 27.84 -9.48
CA ARG A 280 2.53 27.19 -8.39
C ARG A 280 2.66 28.15 -7.22
N ILE A 281 2.01 27.83 -6.11
CA ILE A 281 1.91 28.67 -4.91
C ILE A 281 2.73 28.01 -3.81
N PRO A 282 3.81 28.64 -3.30
CA PRO A 282 4.58 28.09 -2.20
C PRO A 282 3.84 28.25 -0.88
N VAL A 283 3.94 27.22 -0.03
CA VAL A 283 3.42 27.20 1.34
C VAL A 283 4.54 26.80 2.27
N SER A 284 4.64 27.43 3.42
CA SER A 284 5.54 27.06 4.51
C SER A 284 4.83 27.09 5.85
N GLY A 285 5.23 26.15 6.75
CA GLY A 285 4.62 26.01 8.08
C GLY A 285 3.09 25.88 8.02
N TYR A 286 2.59 25.13 7.03
CA TYR A 286 1.17 24.86 6.75
C TYR A 286 0.35 26.06 6.26
N LYS A 287 0.66 27.28 6.63
CA LYS A 287 -0.22 28.44 6.41
C LYS A 287 0.43 29.72 5.90
N THR A 288 1.74 29.77 5.78
CA THR A 288 2.42 30.95 5.25
C THR A 288 2.56 30.83 3.73
N VAL A 289 1.91 31.75 3.01
CA VAL A 289 1.98 31.85 1.54
C VAL A 289 2.77 33.09 1.16
N ASP A 290 3.86 32.93 0.41
CA ASP A 290 4.58 34.05 -0.20
C ASP A 290 3.97 34.36 -1.58
N ALA A 291 3.12 35.38 -1.64
CA ALA A 291 2.48 35.80 -2.87
C ALA A 291 3.48 36.33 -3.93
N THR A 292 4.69 36.78 -3.53
CA THR A 292 5.71 37.29 -4.45
C THR A 292 6.49 36.17 -5.12
N ALA A 293 6.45 34.96 -4.55
CA ALA A 293 7.11 33.77 -5.08
C ALA A 293 6.16 32.87 -5.90
N ILE A 294 4.94 33.31 -6.18
CA ILE A 294 4.00 32.61 -7.08
C ILE A 294 4.60 32.58 -8.47
N LYS A 295 4.63 31.37 -9.07
CA LYS A 295 5.11 31.18 -10.45
C LYS A 295 3.98 30.75 -11.36
N VAL A 296 4.00 31.28 -12.58
CA VAL A 296 3.19 30.83 -13.72
C VAL A 296 4.04 29.85 -14.50
N LEU A 297 3.59 28.60 -14.61
CA LEU A 297 4.29 27.53 -15.29
C LEU A 297 3.50 27.13 -16.53
N PRO A 298 4.15 26.84 -17.67
CA PRO A 298 3.46 26.48 -18.91
C PRO A 298 2.79 25.10 -18.76
N SER A 299 1.61 24.96 -19.35
CA SER A 299 0.93 23.67 -19.52
C SER A 299 1.13 23.16 -20.96
N LYS A 300 0.80 21.88 -21.21
CA LYS A 300 0.79 21.31 -22.56
C LYS A 300 -0.49 21.68 -23.29
N SER A 301 -0.41 21.85 -24.62
CA SER A 301 -1.54 22.24 -25.46
C SER A 301 -2.75 21.31 -25.39
N ASP A 302 -2.52 20.03 -25.11
CA ASP A 302 -3.57 19.00 -25.01
C ASP A 302 -4.12 18.82 -23.60
N ALA A 303 -3.55 19.53 -22.60
CA ALA A 303 -4.06 19.51 -21.25
C ALA A 303 -5.48 20.09 -21.18
N THR A 304 -6.22 19.69 -20.16
CA THR A 304 -7.54 20.22 -19.83
C THR A 304 -7.54 20.76 -18.41
N MET A 305 -8.63 21.36 -17.94
CA MET A 305 -8.76 21.77 -16.55
C MET A 305 -8.62 20.58 -15.57
N VAL A 306 -8.79 19.35 -16.05
CA VAL A 306 -8.58 18.10 -15.25
C VAL A 306 -7.12 17.70 -15.37
N THR A 307 -6.30 18.28 -14.51
CA THR A 307 -4.86 18.05 -14.49
C THR A 307 -4.36 18.10 -13.05
N ASN A 308 -3.41 17.24 -12.72
CA ASN A 308 -2.84 17.12 -11.39
C ASN A 308 -1.31 17.11 -11.46
N VAL A 309 -0.68 17.70 -10.46
CA VAL A 309 0.77 17.70 -10.26
C VAL A 309 1.06 17.30 -8.82
N TYR A 310 1.47 16.05 -8.61
CA TYR A 310 1.71 15.52 -7.27
C TYR A 310 3.17 15.15 -7.05
N ARG A 311 3.71 15.55 -5.89
CA ARG A 311 5.10 15.33 -5.49
C ARG A 311 5.39 13.84 -5.29
N VAL A 312 6.57 13.43 -5.68
CA VAL A 312 7.10 12.09 -5.43
C VAL A 312 7.82 12.10 -4.09
N GLY A 313 7.17 11.62 -3.04
CA GLY A 313 7.73 11.64 -1.68
C GLY A 313 8.23 13.03 -1.29
N ASN A 314 9.43 13.11 -0.71
CA ASN A 314 10.08 14.36 -0.31
C ASN A 314 11.14 14.84 -1.33
N THR A 315 11.01 14.46 -2.61
CA THR A 315 11.93 14.85 -3.68
C THR A 315 11.51 16.17 -4.35
N ASP A 316 12.29 16.64 -5.30
CA ASP A 316 11.98 17.76 -6.20
C ASP A 316 11.30 17.30 -7.51
N GLN A 317 10.93 16.03 -7.59
CA GLN A 317 10.22 15.43 -8.70
C GLN A 317 8.73 15.35 -8.43
N TYR A 318 7.94 15.46 -9.50
CA TYR A 318 6.48 15.41 -9.47
C TYR A 318 5.96 14.50 -10.57
N LEU A 319 4.79 13.94 -10.37
CA LEU A 319 4.01 13.31 -11.44
C LEU A 319 2.93 14.29 -11.90
N TRP A 320 2.93 14.58 -13.18
CA TRP A 320 1.89 15.34 -13.85
C TRP A 320 1.04 14.41 -14.72
N SER A 321 -0.26 14.56 -14.60
CA SER A 321 -1.21 13.88 -15.50
C SER A 321 -2.44 14.77 -15.76
N GLY A 322 -3.19 14.38 -16.74
CA GLY A 322 -4.47 15.01 -17.07
C GLY A 322 -5.26 14.10 -18.00
N VAL A 323 -6.51 14.44 -18.29
CA VAL A 323 -7.39 13.59 -19.12
C VAL A 323 -6.81 13.25 -20.49
N ARG A 324 -5.90 14.02 -21.03
CA ARG A 324 -5.24 13.77 -22.34
C ARG A 324 -3.73 13.74 -22.26
N ILE A 325 -3.21 13.85 -21.03
CA ILE A 325 -1.79 13.84 -20.78
C ILE A 325 -1.46 12.53 -20.06
N PRO A 326 -0.54 11.72 -20.57
CA PRO A 326 -0.10 10.51 -19.89
C PRO A 326 0.58 10.89 -18.58
N VAL A 327 0.70 9.92 -17.67
CA VAL A 327 1.47 10.11 -16.43
C VAL A 327 2.90 10.48 -16.81
N THR A 328 3.31 11.68 -16.47
CA THR A 328 4.58 12.28 -16.87
C THR A 328 5.38 12.68 -15.65
N LEU A 329 6.61 12.20 -15.54
CA LEU A 329 7.56 12.65 -14.53
C LEU A 329 8.07 14.04 -14.91
N VAL A 330 7.98 14.99 -13.99
CA VAL A 330 8.38 16.38 -14.18
C VAL A 330 9.18 16.88 -12.98
N ASN A 331 9.92 17.98 -13.16
CA ASN A 331 10.52 18.70 -12.04
C ASN A 331 9.52 19.69 -11.41
N GLU A 332 9.93 20.40 -10.37
CA GLU A 332 9.11 21.39 -9.66
C GLU A 332 8.62 22.58 -10.51
N SER A 333 9.15 22.75 -11.71
CA SER A 333 8.73 23.76 -12.70
C SER A 333 7.92 23.16 -13.85
N VAL A 334 7.41 21.95 -13.65
CA VAL A 334 6.64 21.18 -14.65
C VAL A 334 7.46 20.89 -15.93
N GLY A 335 8.79 21.00 -15.86
CA GLY A 335 9.69 20.58 -16.94
C GLY A 335 9.70 19.05 -17.04
N GLU A 336 9.39 18.54 -18.24
CA GLU A 336 9.31 17.10 -18.49
C GLU A 336 10.66 16.43 -18.33
N ILE A 337 10.66 15.32 -17.56
CA ILE A 337 11.79 14.40 -17.42
C ILE A 337 11.51 13.15 -18.26
N TYR A 338 10.32 12.55 -18.08
CA TYR A 338 9.92 11.37 -18.82
C TYR A 338 8.39 11.25 -18.91
N ALA A 339 7.85 11.07 -20.11
CA ALA A 339 6.43 10.76 -20.33
C ALA A 339 6.27 9.25 -20.50
N SER A 340 5.50 8.63 -19.59
CA SER A 340 5.26 7.18 -19.65
C SER A 340 4.18 6.82 -20.66
N SER A 341 4.05 5.51 -20.93
CA SER A 341 2.95 4.97 -21.76
C SER A 341 1.62 4.83 -20.96
N ILE A 342 1.61 5.15 -19.67
CA ILE A 342 0.41 5.09 -18.86
C ILE A 342 -0.62 6.09 -19.38
N LYS A 343 -1.78 5.56 -19.76
CA LYS A 343 -2.82 6.27 -20.52
C LYS A 343 -3.21 7.63 -19.94
N GLY A 344 -3.56 8.57 -20.82
CA GLY A 344 -3.94 9.95 -20.49
C GLY A 344 -5.30 10.12 -19.77
N GLU A 345 -5.95 9.03 -19.38
CA GLU A 345 -7.16 9.02 -18.53
C GLU A 345 -6.84 8.66 -17.08
N ALA A 346 -5.59 8.27 -16.82
CA ALA A 346 -5.07 8.00 -15.48
C ALA A 346 -4.68 9.34 -14.83
N VAL A 347 -5.54 9.89 -14.00
CA VAL A 347 -5.37 11.18 -13.34
C VAL A 347 -5.09 11.01 -11.86
N ALA A 348 -4.65 12.10 -11.22
CA ALA A 348 -4.30 12.16 -9.80
C ALA A 348 -3.25 11.09 -9.39
N PRO A 349 -2.09 11.01 -10.06
CA PRO A 349 -1.10 9.96 -9.83
C PRO A 349 -0.38 10.13 -8.49
N ARG A 350 -0.22 9.04 -7.74
CA ARG A 350 0.55 8.99 -6.48
C ARG A 350 1.57 7.87 -6.54
N ILE A 351 2.81 8.16 -6.13
CA ILE A 351 3.80 7.11 -5.85
C ILE A 351 3.66 6.67 -4.40
N ILE A 352 3.56 5.38 -4.22
CA ILE A 352 3.47 4.72 -2.91
C ILE A 352 4.67 3.80 -2.75
N ASN A 353 5.44 3.98 -1.67
CA ASN A 353 6.42 2.98 -1.24
C ASN A 353 5.82 2.26 -0.04
N PHE A 354 5.68 0.93 -0.13
CA PHE A 354 5.06 0.12 0.90
C PHE A 354 5.74 -1.25 0.98
N ASN A 355 6.23 -1.60 2.15
CA ASN A 355 6.86 -2.90 2.43
C ASN A 355 7.87 -3.28 1.32
N GLU A 356 8.87 -2.40 1.07
CA GLU A 356 9.97 -2.52 0.11
C GLU A 356 9.56 -2.51 -1.38
N GLU A 357 8.27 -2.38 -1.70
CA GLU A 357 7.77 -2.29 -3.07
C GLU A 357 7.28 -0.89 -3.39
N ARG A 358 7.22 -0.56 -4.69
CA ARG A 358 6.77 0.74 -5.18
C ARG A 358 5.59 0.60 -6.12
N TYR A 359 4.56 1.42 -5.90
CA TYR A 359 3.34 1.41 -6.68
C TYR A 359 3.00 2.78 -7.23
N LEU A 360 2.27 2.80 -8.34
CA LEU A 360 1.57 3.98 -8.84
C LEU A 360 0.08 3.80 -8.63
N LEU A 361 -0.52 4.68 -7.84
CA LEU A 361 -1.96 4.80 -7.68
C LEU A 361 -2.49 5.88 -8.61
N VAL A 362 -3.57 5.60 -9.34
CA VAL A 362 -4.30 6.56 -10.18
C VAL A 362 -5.79 6.36 -10.07
N CYS A 363 -6.57 7.37 -10.48
CA CYS A 363 -7.98 7.22 -10.77
C CYS A 363 -8.19 7.43 -12.27
N THR A 364 -8.79 6.48 -12.98
CA THR A 364 -9.13 6.67 -14.39
C THR A 364 -10.40 7.49 -14.51
N ALA A 365 -10.37 8.53 -15.33
CA ALA A 365 -11.48 9.44 -15.50
C ALA A 365 -11.51 10.05 -16.91
N GLY A 366 -12.46 9.62 -17.71
CA GLY A 366 -12.72 10.29 -18.98
C GLY A 366 -13.46 11.63 -18.79
N GLN A 367 -13.25 12.57 -19.68
CA GLN A 367 -13.92 13.87 -19.68
C GLN A 367 -15.14 13.88 -20.61
N GLY A 368 -16.24 14.45 -20.12
CA GLY A 368 -17.49 14.62 -20.85
C GLY A 368 -18.43 13.43 -20.79
N SER A 369 -19.70 13.67 -21.12
CA SER A 369 -20.77 12.67 -21.08
C SER A 369 -20.62 11.57 -22.14
N ALA A 370 -19.84 11.81 -23.17
CA ALA A 370 -19.55 10.82 -24.21
C ALA A 370 -18.32 9.95 -23.93
N SER A 371 -17.66 10.16 -22.80
CA SER A 371 -16.50 9.33 -22.41
C SER A 371 -16.95 7.90 -22.13
N THR A 372 -16.28 6.94 -22.75
CA THR A 372 -16.44 5.51 -22.48
C THR A 372 -15.38 4.97 -21.52
N ALA A 373 -14.54 5.86 -20.99
CA ALA A 373 -13.49 5.46 -20.04
C ALA A 373 -14.11 4.83 -18.80
N THR A 374 -13.56 3.71 -18.39
CA THR A 374 -13.90 3.09 -17.11
C THR A 374 -13.44 4.00 -15.99
N ILE A 375 -14.35 4.33 -15.06
CA ILE A 375 -14.02 5.07 -13.86
C ILE A 375 -13.56 4.08 -12.81
N ALA A 376 -12.28 4.08 -12.51
CA ALA A 376 -11.68 3.10 -11.63
C ALA A 376 -10.49 3.67 -10.84
N LEU A 377 -10.31 3.17 -9.64
CA LEU A 377 -9.03 3.16 -8.93
C LEU A 377 -8.17 2.08 -9.55
N GLU A 378 -6.94 2.40 -9.93
CA GLU A 378 -5.97 1.45 -10.46
C GLU A 378 -4.63 1.59 -9.74
N ILE A 379 -3.99 0.46 -9.47
CA ILE A 379 -2.66 0.37 -8.86
C ILE A 379 -1.74 -0.40 -9.81
N TYR A 380 -0.62 0.21 -10.17
CA TYR A 380 0.38 -0.38 -11.05
C TYR A 380 1.68 -0.68 -10.31
N ASP A 381 2.37 -1.74 -10.72
CA ASP A 381 3.70 -2.09 -10.21
C ASP A 381 4.77 -1.17 -10.80
N LEU A 382 5.49 -0.46 -9.94
CA LEU A 382 6.67 0.33 -10.28
C LEU A 382 7.89 -0.07 -9.44
N SER A 383 7.94 -1.29 -8.94
CA SER A 383 9.00 -1.78 -8.03
C SER A 383 10.36 -1.93 -8.73
N LYS A 384 10.35 -2.09 -10.05
CA LYS A 384 11.58 -2.27 -10.83
C LYS A 384 12.26 -0.93 -11.10
N GLY A 385 13.52 -0.79 -10.69
CA GLY A 385 14.34 0.39 -10.92
C GLY A 385 14.64 1.20 -9.66
N ALA A 386 15.84 1.78 -9.61
CA ALA A 386 16.31 2.53 -8.44
C ALA A 386 15.66 3.92 -8.33
N THR A 387 15.30 4.53 -9.46
CA THR A 387 14.66 5.85 -9.53
C THR A 387 13.25 5.75 -10.10
N ILE A 388 12.45 6.81 -9.93
CA ILE A 388 11.11 6.86 -10.54
C ILE A 388 11.18 6.89 -12.07
N GLU A 389 12.14 7.61 -12.64
CA GLU A 389 12.35 7.61 -14.09
C GLU A 389 12.66 6.21 -14.61
N GLU A 390 13.58 5.52 -13.96
CA GLU A 390 13.94 4.14 -14.32
C GLU A 390 12.75 3.19 -14.16
N ALA A 391 11.97 3.36 -13.10
CA ALA A 391 10.78 2.54 -12.87
C ALA A 391 9.72 2.72 -13.97
N LEU A 392 9.45 3.96 -14.38
CA LEU A 392 8.53 4.25 -15.47
C LEU A 392 9.05 3.69 -16.81
N ARG A 393 10.36 3.82 -17.09
CA ARG A 393 10.97 3.23 -18.28
C ARG A 393 10.86 1.71 -18.31
N LYS A 394 11.15 1.05 -17.19
CA LYS A 394 11.03 -0.42 -17.07
C LYS A 394 9.58 -0.90 -17.17
N PHE A 395 8.63 -0.10 -16.67
CA PHE A 395 7.21 -0.37 -16.88
C PHE A 395 6.87 -0.32 -18.37
N ASP A 396 7.30 0.72 -19.08
CA ASP A 396 7.02 0.91 -20.51
C ASP A 396 7.71 -0.14 -21.42
N GLU A 397 8.89 -0.62 -21.02
CA GLU A 397 9.64 -1.69 -21.69
C GLU A 397 9.07 -3.10 -21.42
N GLY A 398 8.25 -3.23 -20.40
CA GLY A 398 7.68 -4.52 -20.00
C GLY A 398 6.51 -4.97 -20.88
N ASP A 399 6.25 -6.28 -20.89
CA ASP A 399 5.13 -6.86 -21.65
C ASP A 399 3.78 -6.74 -20.95
N ASN A 400 3.77 -6.49 -19.64
CA ASN A 400 2.57 -6.41 -18.82
C ASN A 400 2.31 -4.98 -18.33
N HIS A 401 1.31 -4.33 -18.90
CA HIS A 401 0.85 -2.99 -18.52
C HIS A 401 -0.49 -3.01 -17.79
N ASN A 402 -0.92 -4.18 -17.31
CA ASN A 402 -2.14 -4.29 -16.53
C ASN A 402 -1.93 -3.80 -15.09
N PRO A 403 -2.95 -3.21 -14.46
CA PRO A 403 -2.86 -2.89 -13.05
C PRO A 403 -2.81 -4.17 -12.21
N LEU A 404 -2.07 -4.12 -11.09
CA LEU A 404 -2.08 -5.15 -10.05
C LEU A 404 -3.45 -5.25 -9.38
N TYR A 405 -4.13 -4.11 -9.26
CA TYR A 405 -5.47 -4.02 -8.69
C TYR A 405 -6.30 -2.97 -9.41
N GLN A 406 -7.58 -3.26 -9.60
CA GLN A 406 -8.55 -2.34 -10.16
C GLN A 406 -9.87 -2.42 -9.39
N PHE A 407 -10.41 -1.26 -8.98
CA PHE A 407 -11.77 -1.14 -8.46
C PHE A 407 -12.58 -0.15 -9.29
N LYS A 408 -13.72 -0.60 -9.86
CA LYS A 408 -14.62 0.24 -10.66
C LYS A 408 -15.56 1.02 -9.75
N LEU A 409 -15.50 2.35 -9.79
CA LEU A 409 -16.38 3.20 -9.00
C LEU A 409 -17.82 3.28 -9.53
N GLY A 410 -18.02 2.98 -10.82
CA GLY A 410 -19.33 3.19 -11.46
C GLY A 410 -19.61 4.67 -11.75
N GLY A 411 -20.90 5.01 -11.92
CA GLY A 411 -21.32 6.36 -12.27
C GLY A 411 -21.21 6.68 -13.77
N SER A 412 -21.51 7.91 -14.15
CA SER A 412 -21.50 8.37 -15.53
C SER A 412 -20.44 9.45 -15.75
N GLY A 413 -19.88 9.51 -16.97
CA GLY A 413 -19.02 10.59 -17.39
C GLY A 413 -19.75 11.94 -17.37
N ASN A 414 -19.04 13.01 -17.02
CA ASN A 414 -19.52 14.38 -17.12
C ASN A 414 -18.39 15.36 -17.47
N GLY A 415 -18.74 16.61 -17.80
CA GLY A 415 -17.76 17.64 -18.18
C GLY A 415 -16.79 18.03 -17.08
N ASN A 416 -17.12 17.70 -15.82
CA ASN A 416 -16.32 18.00 -14.64
C ASN A 416 -15.62 16.72 -14.12
N ALA A 417 -14.90 16.03 -14.96
CA ALA A 417 -14.25 14.75 -14.65
C ALA A 417 -13.16 14.84 -13.55
N LEU A 418 -13.46 15.56 -12.47
CA LEU A 418 -12.53 15.75 -11.35
C LEU A 418 -12.41 14.44 -10.56
N ALA A 419 -11.20 13.99 -10.41
CA ALA A 419 -10.86 12.80 -9.63
C ALA A 419 -9.69 13.10 -8.69
N GLN A 420 -9.68 12.49 -7.53
CA GLN A 420 -8.59 12.54 -6.56
C GLN A 420 -8.22 11.13 -6.12
N THR A 421 -6.98 11.00 -5.75
CA THR A 421 -6.45 9.82 -5.07
C THR A 421 -5.66 10.27 -3.86
N ASP A 422 -5.72 9.50 -2.81
CA ASP A 422 -4.86 9.63 -1.65
C ASP A 422 -4.51 8.25 -1.11
N TYR A 423 -3.54 8.18 -0.22
CA TYR A 423 -3.20 6.93 0.47
C TYR A 423 -2.73 7.21 1.89
N TYR A 424 -2.84 6.18 2.71
CA TYR A 424 -2.32 6.16 4.06
C TYR A 424 -1.66 4.80 4.32
N ILE A 425 -0.53 4.80 5.01
CA ILE A 425 0.16 3.57 5.42
C ILE A 425 0.02 3.43 6.93
N GLU A 426 -0.75 2.42 7.33
CA GLU A 426 -0.85 2.03 8.72
C GLU A 426 0.43 1.29 9.13
N LYS A 427 1.03 1.71 10.25
CA LYS A 427 2.24 1.11 10.79
C LYS A 427 1.91 0.19 11.94
N ASP A 428 2.74 -0.84 12.16
CA ASP A 428 2.71 -1.66 13.36
C ASP A 428 3.35 -0.96 14.57
N GLU A 429 3.36 -1.62 15.70
CA GLU A 429 3.96 -1.13 16.96
C GLU A 429 5.48 -0.87 16.87
N ASN A 430 6.15 -1.44 15.86
CA ASN A 430 7.58 -1.27 15.59
C ASN A 430 7.85 -0.21 14.51
N GLY A 431 6.79 0.45 14.00
CA GLY A 431 6.89 1.45 12.94
C GLY A 431 7.07 0.87 11.53
N LYS A 432 6.95 -0.45 11.35
CA LYS A 432 6.97 -1.10 10.04
C LYS A 432 5.62 -0.99 9.35
N ASP A 433 5.62 -1.08 8.02
CA ASP A 433 4.40 -1.10 7.22
C ASP A 433 3.55 -2.31 7.60
N ALA A 434 2.28 -2.08 7.90
CA ALA A 434 1.34 -3.13 8.29
C ALA A 434 0.16 -3.24 7.31
N LYS A 435 -0.33 -2.11 6.82
CA LYS A 435 -1.45 -2.07 5.90
C LYS A 435 -1.36 -0.87 4.97
N LEU A 436 -1.62 -1.09 3.69
CA LEU A 436 -1.77 -0.04 2.70
C LEU A 436 -3.25 0.31 2.54
N CYS A 437 -3.61 1.55 2.81
CA CYS A 437 -4.95 2.10 2.60
C CYS A 437 -4.90 3.07 1.42
N VAL A 438 -5.70 2.84 0.40
CA VAL A 438 -5.79 3.71 -0.78
C VAL A 438 -7.20 4.23 -0.96
N PHE A 439 -7.27 5.43 -1.49
CA PHE A 439 -8.52 6.16 -1.72
C PHE A 439 -8.58 6.63 -3.16
N ALA A 440 -9.77 6.58 -3.74
CA ALA A 440 -10.07 7.28 -4.97
C ALA A 440 -11.49 7.84 -4.93
N SER A 441 -11.66 9.01 -5.53
CA SER A 441 -12.95 9.65 -5.72
C SER A 441 -13.07 10.24 -7.12
N ARG A 442 -14.31 10.36 -7.60
CA ARG A 442 -14.61 11.06 -8.84
C ARG A 442 -15.98 11.73 -8.77
N THR A 443 -16.07 12.95 -9.27
CA THR A 443 -17.31 13.72 -9.40
C THR A 443 -18.43 12.91 -10.04
N GLY A 444 -19.56 12.77 -9.35
CA GLY A 444 -20.72 12.01 -9.81
C GLY A 444 -20.59 10.48 -9.77
N SER A 445 -19.49 9.98 -9.22
CA SER A 445 -19.26 8.53 -9.07
C SER A 445 -19.15 8.11 -7.61
N GLY A 446 -18.80 9.03 -6.69
CA GLY A 446 -18.55 8.71 -5.30
C GLY A 446 -17.08 8.49 -5.00
N PHE A 447 -16.82 7.73 -3.94
CA PHE A 447 -15.47 7.40 -3.50
C PHE A 447 -15.38 5.95 -2.97
N VAL A 448 -14.16 5.45 -2.87
CA VAL A 448 -13.84 4.13 -2.33
C VAL A 448 -12.58 4.21 -1.47
N ILE A 449 -12.56 3.41 -0.40
CA ILE A 449 -11.36 3.11 0.38
C ILE A 449 -11.08 1.62 0.21
N CYS A 450 -9.87 1.26 -0.20
CA CYS A 450 -9.40 -0.11 -0.28
C CYS A 450 -8.22 -0.31 0.65
N GLU A 451 -8.26 -1.34 1.49
CA GLU A 451 -7.20 -1.70 2.41
C GLU A 451 -6.56 -3.02 2.00
N PHE A 452 -5.24 -3.09 1.99
CA PHE A 452 -4.46 -4.27 1.65
C PHE A 452 -3.50 -4.58 2.78
N PRO A 453 -3.50 -5.81 3.32
CA PRO A 453 -2.48 -6.25 4.25
C PRO A 453 -1.12 -6.38 3.55
N ILE A 454 -0.04 -6.51 4.32
CA ILE A 454 1.24 -6.96 3.77
C ILE A 454 1.08 -8.36 3.18
N LYS A 455 1.79 -8.62 2.10
CA LYS A 455 1.85 -9.94 1.51
C LYS A 455 2.52 -10.91 2.47
N GLN A 456 1.94 -12.09 2.65
CA GLN A 456 2.48 -13.14 3.53
C GLN A 456 3.06 -14.27 2.69
N GLU A 457 4.04 -14.97 3.25
CA GLU A 457 4.50 -16.22 2.64
C GLU A 457 3.34 -17.22 2.59
N GLU A 458 3.22 -17.92 1.47
CA GLU A 458 2.42 -19.14 1.40
C GLU A 458 3.12 -20.21 2.23
N GLU A 459 2.40 -20.87 3.15
CA GLU A 459 2.90 -21.94 4.03
C GLU A 459 3.38 -23.19 3.25
#